data_604dcd17dbaa2fb8c4f7c663337f91ff
#
_entry.id   604dcd17dbaa2fb8c4f7c663337f91ff
#
_cell.length_a   1.000
_cell.length_b   1.000
_cell.length_c   1.000
_cell.angle_alpha   90.00
_cell.angle_beta   90.00
_cell.angle_gamma   90.00
#
_symmetry.space_group_name_H-M   'P 1'
#
loop_
_entity.id
_entity.type
_entity.pdbx_description
1 polymer ?
#
loop_
_entity_poly.entity_id
_entity_poly.type
_entity_poly.pdbx_seq_one_letter_code
_entity_poly.pdbx_strand_id
1 'polypeptide(L)'
;MLVCVCICRVSTIKKFPADMMDTLRKMIVKDSHHFLLLPSTKQDVLVDKMVQRLGMYTGEFTEDEFRSLGIMATYVVDEVFVQLVRSFFVESLEFLREFCYNSSKRDIVAQILQEPGTFGPVQNWTPETLNQVDRFLFFLPKETLQQIPQALMTQGRIERLFLSQRRWESGAVGALCIQGRDQVEQTKLFERQQFVLQNFLGFLKVGQVTPPALMPTCEKLHATQPSAWSTDSLTGMSSAAFSCSLELFGQDPFFSSYQQKLLLQKTKEIYGAARSFSSSVITQLGRIASQLSVAELSVIRLSELSTISALGAVSTWNSRQLAVLSSSVLNSTQMGPSQLASSTLVAMGHILCGIKDSDMRSLNAVEFSKAVLWLGRLRLSCSEEQQQALTGLLSHSLAFGPISSWGPEVFIEVGALAAGLPDMAMSSLVKEQIEGFTPLAVSLIRADKFAVVFDPAQISMFSYEQAKAVTEAQRLLLSPVQLTAMSMVLTVWDDKPVDFRGNSLSPAEMFQVYTISLDDFHLCGGLGKPFIS
;
A
#
# COMPACT_ATOMS: atom_id res chain seq x y z
N MET A 1 -20.19 -4.13 -14.46
CA MET A 1 -19.63 -5.51 -14.44
C MET A 1 -18.40 -5.60 -13.53
N LEU A 2 -17.36 -4.78 -13.66
CA LEU A 2 -16.22 -4.80 -12.74
C LEU A 2 -16.60 -4.50 -11.28
N VAL A 3 -17.56 -3.59 -11.05
CA VAL A 3 -18.13 -3.33 -9.72
C VAL A 3 -18.80 -4.59 -9.15
N CYS A 4 -19.50 -5.35 -9.98
CA CYS A 4 -20.10 -6.63 -9.55
C CYS A 4 -19.04 -7.64 -9.11
N VAL A 5 -17.86 -7.66 -9.72
CA VAL A 5 -16.76 -8.55 -9.32
C VAL A 5 -16.21 -8.21 -7.95
N CYS A 6 -16.18 -6.91 -7.57
CA CYS A 6 -15.78 -6.49 -6.22
C CYS A 6 -16.66 -7.11 -5.14
N ILE A 7 -17.96 -7.17 -5.40
CA ILE A 7 -19.00 -7.62 -4.43
C ILE A 7 -19.19 -9.14 -4.48
N CYS A 8 -18.97 -9.76 -5.65
CA CYS A 8 -19.18 -11.19 -5.84
C CYS A 8 -18.23 -12.03 -4.96
N ARG A 9 -18.77 -13.12 -4.40
CA ARG A 9 -17.94 -14.15 -3.77
C ARG A 9 -17.06 -14.84 -4.81
N VAL A 10 -15.89 -15.34 -4.39
CA VAL A 10 -14.99 -16.12 -5.25
C VAL A 10 -15.73 -17.31 -5.91
N SER A 11 -16.60 -17.99 -5.16
CA SER A 11 -17.44 -19.10 -5.68
C SER A 11 -18.36 -18.67 -6.83
N THR A 12 -18.85 -17.44 -6.81
CA THR A 12 -19.67 -16.86 -7.89
C THR A 12 -18.81 -16.53 -9.11
N ILE A 13 -17.63 -15.93 -8.90
CA ILE A 13 -16.69 -15.64 -10.01
C ILE A 13 -16.30 -16.95 -10.73
N LYS A 14 -16.09 -18.03 -9.98
CA LYS A 14 -15.78 -19.35 -10.55
C LYS A 14 -16.88 -19.86 -11.50
N LYS A 15 -18.13 -19.43 -11.32
CA LYS A 15 -19.29 -19.84 -12.14
C LYS A 15 -19.56 -18.93 -13.35
N PHE A 16 -18.78 -17.86 -13.55
CA PHE A 16 -19.01 -16.94 -14.65
C PHE A 16 -18.90 -17.66 -16.00
N PRO A 17 -19.87 -17.46 -16.92
CA PRO A 17 -19.82 -18.06 -18.26
C PRO A 17 -18.71 -17.45 -19.12
N ALA A 18 -18.29 -18.18 -20.16
CA ALA A 18 -17.19 -17.81 -21.04
C ALA A 18 -17.32 -16.40 -21.65
N ASP A 19 -18.52 -16.07 -22.16
CA ASP A 19 -18.77 -14.77 -22.80
C ASP A 19 -18.64 -13.60 -21.81
N MET A 20 -19.06 -13.83 -20.56
CA MET A 20 -18.86 -12.86 -19.48
C MET A 20 -17.38 -12.66 -19.18
N MET A 21 -16.59 -13.73 -19.19
CA MET A 21 -15.14 -13.65 -18.98
C MET A 21 -14.43 -12.88 -20.10
N ASP A 22 -14.80 -13.10 -21.37
CA ASP A 22 -14.24 -12.37 -22.49
C ASP A 22 -14.58 -10.87 -22.44
N THR A 23 -15.82 -10.53 -22.04
CA THR A 23 -16.24 -9.15 -21.84
C THR A 23 -15.46 -8.51 -20.69
N LEU A 24 -15.34 -9.22 -19.57
CA LEU A 24 -14.63 -8.75 -18.38
C LEU A 24 -13.14 -8.54 -18.67
N ARG A 25 -12.51 -9.44 -19.42
CA ARG A 25 -11.13 -9.30 -19.89
C ARG A 25 -10.93 -8.00 -20.68
N LYS A 26 -11.78 -7.75 -21.68
CA LYS A 26 -11.72 -6.51 -22.47
C LYS A 26 -11.88 -5.24 -21.60
N MET A 27 -12.75 -5.31 -20.59
CA MET A 27 -12.94 -4.19 -19.67
C MET A 27 -11.73 -3.96 -18.77
N ILE A 28 -11.12 -5.02 -18.22
CA ILE A 28 -9.92 -4.94 -17.38
C ILE A 28 -8.72 -4.38 -18.19
N VAL A 29 -8.57 -4.82 -19.45
CA VAL A 29 -7.51 -4.33 -20.33
C VAL A 29 -7.69 -2.84 -20.63
N LYS A 30 -8.94 -2.38 -20.80
CA LYS A 30 -9.24 -0.98 -21.04
C LYS A 30 -9.05 -0.12 -19.79
N ASP A 31 -9.40 -0.63 -18.62
CA ASP A 31 -9.29 0.05 -17.34
C ASP A 31 -8.85 -0.95 -16.25
N SER A 32 -7.55 -0.98 -16.00
CA SER A 32 -6.92 -1.88 -15.04
C SER A 32 -7.13 -1.47 -13.57
N HIS A 33 -7.59 -0.25 -13.31
CA HIS A 33 -7.71 0.30 -11.96
C HIS A 33 -8.56 -0.59 -11.05
N HIS A 34 -9.74 -0.98 -11.51
CA HIS A 34 -10.66 -1.82 -10.74
C HIS A 34 -10.10 -3.23 -10.48
N PHE A 35 -9.34 -3.80 -11.43
CA PHE A 35 -8.69 -5.08 -11.22
C PHE A 35 -7.61 -5.00 -10.13
N LEU A 36 -6.80 -3.95 -10.13
CA LEU A 36 -5.74 -3.75 -9.14
C LEU A 36 -6.27 -3.52 -7.72
N LEU A 37 -7.52 -3.03 -7.60
CA LEU A 37 -8.20 -2.85 -6.30
C LEU A 37 -8.85 -4.14 -5.77
N LEU A 38 -8.98 -5.18 -6.58
CA LEU A 38 -9.54 -6.46 -6.12
C LEU A 38 -8.60 -7.13 -5.11
N PRO A 39 -9.14 -7.87 -4.14
CA PRO A 39 -8.36 -8.79 -3.31
C PRO A 39 -7.58 -9.79 -4.18
N SER A 40 -6.39 -10.18 -3.75
CA SER A 40 -5.50 -11.09 -4.52
C SER A 40 -6.21 -12.39 -4.90
N THR A 41 -6.99 -12.98 -4.00
CA THR A 41 -7.77 -14.19 -4.28
C THR A 41 -8.75 -14.06 -5.44
N LYS A 42 -9.33 -12.87 -5.62
CA LYS A 42 -10.22 -12.61 -6.76
C LYS A 42 -9.44 -12.35 -8.04
N GLN A 43 -8.31 -11.66 -7.93
CA GLN A 43 -7.38 -11.46 -9.05
C GLN A 43 -6.91 -12.82 -9.58
N ASP A 44 -6.46 -13.70 -8.70
CA ASP A 44 -5.95 -15.04 -9.05
C ASP A 44 -7.02 -15.87 -9.76
N VAL A 45 -8.25 -15.94 -9.22
CA VAL A 45 -9.35 -16.69 -9.85
C VAL A 45 -9.74 -16.12 -11.21
N LEU A 46 -9.75 -14.80 -11.37
CA LEU A 46 -10.06 -14.18 -12.66
C LEU A 46 -8.99 -14.51 -13.70
N VAL A 47 -7.73 -14.34 -13.33
CA VAL A 47 -6.59 -14.62 -14.22
C VAL A 47 -6.57 -16.09 -14.60
N ASP A 48 -6.71 -16.98 -13.63
CA ASP A 48 -6.74 -18.43 -13.85
C ASP A 48 -7.84 -18.83 -14.83
N LYS A 49 -9.07 -18.32 -14.67
CA LYS A 49 -10.15 -18.56 -15.63
C LYS A 49 -9.84 -18.03 -17.03
N MET A 50 -9.18 -16.89 -17.14
CA MET A 50 -8.82 -16.31 -18.44
C MET A 50 -7.70 -17.09 -19.11
N VAL A 51 -6.69 -17.49 -18.35
CA VAL A 51 -5.59 -18.36 -18.81
C VAL A 51 -6.14 -19.71 -19.29
N GLN A 52 -7.05 -20.31 -18.54
CA GLN A 52 -7.71 -21.54 -18.94
C GLN A 52 -8.55 -21.36 -20.22
N ARG A 53 -9.31 -20.27 -20.31
CA ARG A 53 -10.12 -19.93 -21.49
C ARG A 53 -9.27 -19.77 -22.76
N LEU A 54 -8.08 -19.19 -22.62
CA LEU A 54 -7.11 -19.01 -23.72
C LEU A 54 -6.25 -20.26 -23.97
N GLY A 55 -6.42 -21.34 -23.19
CA GLY A 55 -5.66 -22.59 -23.37
C GLY A 55 -4.18 -22.50 -22.98
N MET A 56 -3.77 -21.46 -22.23
CA MET A 56 -2.36 -21.15 -21.98
C MET A 56 -1.64 -22.18 -21.08
N TYR A 57 -2.38 -23.01 -20.34
CA TYR A 57 -1.79 -24.10 -19.54
C TYR A 57 -1.19 -25.23 -20.35
N THR A 58 -1.54 -25.36 -21.62
CA THR A 58 -0.96 -26.36 -22.51
C THR A 58 0.44 -25.98 -23.03
N GLY A 59 0.90 -24.76 -22.75
CA GLY A 59 2.15 -24.19 -23.23
C GLY A 59 2.09 -23.70 -24.68
N GLU A 60 0.97 -23.93 -25.37
CA GLU A 60 0.73 -23.53 -26.76
C GLU A 60 -0.14 -22.27 -26.79
N PHE A 61 0.40 -21.11 -26.41
CA PHE A 61 -0.29 -19.82 -26.54
C PHE A 61 0.49 -18.88 -27.47
N THR A 62 -0.26 -18.03 -28.14
CA THR A 62 0.29 -17.01 -29.04
C THR A 62 0.67 -15.74 -28.27
N GLU A 63 1.53 -14.94 -28.87
CA GLU A 63 1.89 -13.61 -28.34
C GLU A 63 0.67 -12.70 -28.20
N ASP A 64 -0.25 -12.75 -29.16
CA ASP A 64 -1.48 -11.95 -29.15
C ASP A 64 -2.42 -12.35 -27.99
N GLU A 65 -2.51 -13.65 -27.69
CA GLU A 65 -3.26 -14.13 -26.52
C GLU A 65 -2.66 -13.61 -25.23
N PHE A 66 -1.33 -13.67 -25.08
CA PHE A 66 -0.66 -13.12 -23.90
C PHE A 66 -0.85 -11.60 -23.78
N ARG A 67 -0.65 -10.85 -24.87
CA ARG A 67 -0.90 -9.40 -24.91
C ARG A 67 -2.36 -9.06 -24.60
N SER A 68 -3.30 -9.93 -25.00
CA SER A 68 -4.72 -9.74 -24.74
C SER A 68 -5.11 -9.80 -23.27
N LEU A 69 -4.23 -10.32 -22.39
CA LEU A 69 -4.40 -10.28 -20.94
C LEU A 69 -4.15 -8.88 -20.34
N GLY A 70 -3.40 -8.01 -21.03
CA GLY A 70 -3.03 -6.68 -20.50
C GLY A 70 -2.32 -6.80 -19.14
N ILE A 71 -2.76 -6.03 -18.15
CA ILE A 71 -2.18 -6.06 -16.79
C ILE A 71 -2.20 -7.46 -16.15
N MET A 72 -3.17 -8.29 -16.50
CA MET A 72 -3.30 -9.65 -15.95
C MET A 72 -2.15 -10.59 -16.42
N ALA A 73 -1.40 -10.22 -17.46
CA ALA A 73 -0.28 -11.00 -17.96
C ALA A 73 0.80 -11.29 -16.91
N THR A 74 0.97 -10.40 -15.93
CA THR A 74 1.94 -10.57 -14.83
C THR A 74 1.34 -11.26 -13.60
N TYR A 75 0.06 -11.58 -13.63
CA TYR A 75 -0.65 -12.33 -12.58
C TYR A 75 -0.85 -13.80 -12.93
N VAL A 76 -0.46 -14.24 -14.16
CA VAL A 76 -0.47 -15.65 -14.51
C VAL A 76 0.49 -16.42 -13.58
N VAL A 77 0.25 -17.72 -13.41
CA VAL A 77 1.15 -18.57 -12.61
C VAL A 77 2.57 -18.58 -13.19
N ASP A 78 3.56 -18.79 -12.34
CA ASP A 78 4.98 -18.69 -12.73
C ASP A 78 5.33 -19.67 -13.86
N GLU A 79 4.75 -20.86 -13.85
CA GLU A 79 4.93 -21.90 -14.87
C GLU A 79 4.51 -21.44 -16.25
N VAL A 80 3.44 -20.65 -16.38
CA VAL A 80 2.99 -20.05 -17.65
C VAL A 80 3.89 -18.90 -18.05
N PHE A 81 4.27 -18.05 -17.09
CA PHE A 81 5.11 -16.88 -17.37
C PHE A 81 6.51 -17.25 -17.87
N VAL A 82 7.11 -18.31 -17.31
CA VAL A 82 8.44 -18.81 -17.71
C VAL A 82 8.44 -19.35 -19.15
N GLN A 83 7.31 -19.79 -19.66
CA GLN A 83 7.18 -20.34 -21.03
C GLN A 83 7.19 -19.28 -22.13
N LEU A 84 7.18 -18.00 -21.80
CA LEU A 84 7.25 -16.90 -22.77
C LEU A 84 8.47 -17.06 -23.68
N VAL A 85 8.24 -16.99 -25.00
CA VAL A 85 9.29 -17.02 -26.00
C VAL A 85 10.23 -15.83 -25.81
N ARG A 86 11.53 -16.06 -25.81
CA ARG A 86 12.54 -15.04 -25.45
C ARG A 86 12.60 -13.86 -26.42
N SER A 87 12.40 -14.09 -27.73
CA SER A 87 12.29 -13.01 -28.70
C SER A 87 11.09 -12.11 -28.40
N PHE A 88 9.92 -12.70 -28.15
CA PHE A 88 8.73 -11.97 -27.76
C PHE A 88 8.90 -11.19 -26.46
N PHE A 89 9.57 -11.76 -25.46
CA PHE A 89 9.85 -11.07 -24.21
C PHE A 89 10.66 -9.78 -24.45
N VAL A 90 11.71 -9.85 -25.28
CA VAL A 90 12.55 -8.69 -25.62
C VAL A 90 11.76 -7.65 -26.42
N GLU A 91 10.99 -8.06 -27.42
CA GLU A 91 10.15 -7.17 -28.23
C GLU A 91 9.03 -6.51 -27.43
N SER A 92 8.59 -7.16 -26.36
CA SER A 92 7.48 -6.69 -25.51
C SER A 92 7.92 -5.98 -24.23
N LEU A 93 9.21 -5.72 -24.02
CA LEU A 93 9.72 -5.11 -22.79
C LEU A 93 9.02 -3.80 -22.45
N GLU A 94 8.76 -2.94 -23.42
CA GLU A 94 8.08 -1.66 -23.23
C GLU A 94 6.66 -1.87 -22.67
N PHE A 95 5.93 -2.85 -23.21
CA PHE A 95 4.62 -3.25 -22.71
C PHE A 95 4.71 -3.86 -21.31
N LEU A 96 5.65 -4.78 -21.08
CA LEU A 96 5.82 -5.47 -19.80
C LEU A 96 6.27 -4.52 -18.68
N ARG A 97 7.03 -3.47 -18.98
CA ARG A 97 7.47 -2.49 -17.98
C ARG A 97 6.34 -1.71 -17.32
N GLU A 98 5.17 -1.63 -17.93
CA GLU A 98 4.04 -0.86 -17.40
C GLU A 98 3.28 -1.59 -16.27
N PHE A 99 3.56 -2.87 -16.01
CA PHE A 99 2.76 -3.70 -15.10
C PHE A 99 3.36 -3.86 -13.70
N CYS A 100 2.53 -4.43 -12.81
CA CYS A 100 2.93 -4.84 -11.46
C CYS A 100 3.64 -6.19 -11.49
N TYR A 101 4.59 -6.38 -10.59
CA TYR A 101 5.32 -7.65 -10.42
C TYR A 101 5.42 -7.99 -8.95
N ASN A 102 5.05 -9.20 -8.57
CA ASN A 102 5.37 -9.76 -7.25
C ASN A 102 6.85 -10.18 -7.18
N SER A 103 7.31 -10.61 -6.00
CA SER A 103 8.72 -10.95 -5.78
C SER A 103 9.18 -12.07 -6.72
N SER A 104 8.41 -13.16 -6.84
CA SER A 104 8.74 -14.31 -7.69
C SER A 104 8.88 -13.91 -9.16
N LYS A 105 7.91 -13.16 -9.69
CA LYS A 105 7.96 -12.68 -11.08
C LYS A 105 9.12 -11.73 -11.36
N ARG A 106 9.52 -10.91 -10.39
CA ARG A 106 10.71 -10.05 -10.53
C ARG A 106 11.98 -10.87 -10.65
N ASP A 107 12.08 -11.94 -9.86
CA ASP A 107 13.24 -12.83 -9.91
C ASP A 107 13.27 -13.61 -11.26
N ILE A 108 12.12 -14.06 -11.77
CA ILE A 108 12.00 -14.68 -13.11
C ILE A 108 12.42 -13.68 -14.19
N VAL A 109 11.91 -12.45 -14.17
CA VAL A 109 12.31 -11.42 -15.16
C VAL A 109 13.81 -11.16 -15.09
N ALA A 110 14.39 -11.03 -13.87
CA ALA A 110 15.81 -10.85 -13.69
C ALA A 110 16.65 -12.01 -14.28
N GLN A 111 16.15 -13.23 -14.18
CA GLN A 111 16.78 -14.40 -14.80
C GLN A 111 16.66 -14.36 -16.32
N ILE A 112 15.45 -14.14 -16.86
CA ILE A 112 15.19 -14.09 -18.31
C ILE A 112 16.07 -13.04 -18.99
N LEU A 113 16.24 -11.86 -18.40
CA LEU A 113 17.08 -10.78 -18.94
C LEU A 113 18.53 -11.22 -19.16
N GLN A 114 19.04 -12.19 -18.40
CA GLN A 114 20.43 -12.64 -18.44
C GLN A 114 20.62 -13.92 -19.27
N GLU A 115 19.54 -14.50 -19.83
CA GLU A 115 19.63 -15.70 -20.64
C GLU A 115 20.28 -15.42 -22.01
N PRO A 116 20.99 -16.42 -22.62
CA PRO A 116 21.59 -16.24 -23.94
C PRO A 116 20.58 -15.92 -25.06
N GLY A 117 19.32 -16.30 -24.89
CA GLY A 117 18.22 -16.01 -25.82
C GLY A 117 17.65 -14.59 -25.70
N THR A 118 18.16 -13.78 -24.76
CA THR A 118 17.76 -12.40 -24.54
C THR A 118 18.98 -11.48 -24.63
N PHE A 119 19.39 -10.86 -23.51
CA PHE A 119 20.53 -9.95 -23.48
C PHE A 119 21.85 -10.60 -23.03
N GLY A 120 21.78 -11.84 -22.53
CA GLY A 120 22.96 -12.53 -21.99
C GLY A 120 23.49 -11.93 -20.69
N PRO A 121 24.69 -12.35 -20.26
CA PRO A 121 25.32 -11.88 -19.02
C PRO A 121 25.51 -10.36 -18.99
N VAL A 122 25.26 -9.74 -17.84
CA VAL A 122 25.28 -8.27 -17.68
C VAL A 122 26.62 -7.61 -18.02
N GLN A 123 27.74 -8.36 -17.97
CA GLN A 123 29.05 -7.89 -18.38
C GLN A 123 29.13 -7.53 -19.87
N ASN A 124 28.28 -8.13 -20.69
CA ASN A 124 28.21 -7.95 -22.14
C ASN A 124 27.14 -6.94 -22.58
N TRP A 125 26.42 -6.36 -21.64
CA TRP A 125 25.36 -5.40 -21.98
C TRP A 125 25.93 -4.14 -22.62
N THR A 126 25.11 -3.54 -23.48
CA THR A 126 25.43 -2.30 -24.19
C THR A 126 24.61 -1.14 -23.65
N PRO A 127 24.91 0.11 -24.04
CA PRO A 127 24.05 1.24 -23.74
C PRO A 127 22.60 1.05 -24.19
N GLU A 128 22.40 0.41 -25.33
CA GLU A 128 21.08 0.12 -25.92
C GLU A 128 20.33 -0.91 -25.06
N THR A 129 21.00 -1.97 -24.63
CA THR A 129 20.45 -2.97 -23.69
C THR A 129 19.97 -2.31 -22.41
N LEU A 130 20.76 -1.43 -21.80
CA LEU A 130 20.38 -0.71 -20.59
C LEU A 130 19.15 0.21 -20.79
N ASN A 131 19.03 0.82 -21.98
CA ASN A 131 17.85 1.62 -22.32
C ASN A 131 16.59 0.77 -22.52
N GLN A 132 16.73 -0.44 -23.07
CA GLN A 132 15.60 -1.37 -23.25
C GLN A 132 15.17 -1.99 -21.93
N VAL A 133 16.11 -2.43 -21.10
CA VAL A 133 15.86 -3.00 -19.77
C VAL A 133 15.23 -1.97 -18.84
N ASP A 134 15.74 -0.74 -18.86
CA ASP A 134 15.24 0.41 -18.10
C ASP A 134 14.96 0.05 -16.62
N ARG A 135 13.78 0.34 -16.07
CA ARG A 135 13.43 0.11 -14.67
C ARG A 135 13.51 -1.36 -14.22
N PHE A 136 13.49 -2.31 -15.14
CA PHE A 136 13.74 -3.73 -14.81
C PHE A 136 15.16 -3.97 -14.29
N LEU A 137 16.06 -3.01 -14.48
CA LEU A 137 17.38 -3.05 -13.83
C LEU A 137 17.27 -3.21 -12.31
N PHE A 138 16.26 -2.60 -11.69
CA PHE A 138 16.01 -2.73 -10.25
C PHE A 138 15.45 -4.10 -9.83
N PHE A 139 15.18 -5.01 -10.76
CA PHE A 139 14.84 -6.40 -10.46
C PHE A 139 16.09 -7.26 -10.25
N LEU A 140 17.24 -6.85 -10.81
CA LEU A 140 18.49 -7.59 -10.69
C LEU A 140 18.99 -7.62 -9.24
N PRO A 141 19.55 -8.75 -8.77
CA PRO A 141 20.27 -8.82 -7.49
C PRO A 141 21.47 -7.88 -7.44
N LYS A 142 21.89 -7.48 -6.23
CA LYS A 142 23.02 -6.58 -6.04
C LYS A 142 24.31 -7.14 -6.65
N GLU A 143 24.52 -8.43 -6.52
CA GLU A 143 25.68 -9.17 -7.05
C GLU A 143 25.74 -9.10 -8.57
N THR A 144 24.60 -9.14 -9.24
CA THR A 144 24.49 -8.99 -10.69
C THR A 144 24.68 -7.54 -11.11
N LEU A 145 24.05 -6.59 -10.41
CA LEU A 145 24.22 -5.15 -10.68
C LEU A 145 25.69 -4.72 -10.61
N GLN A 146 26.44 -5.27 -9.66
CA GLN A 146 27.87 -4.98 -9.48
C GLN A 146 28.73 -5.38 -10.70
N GLN A 147 28.27 -6.34 -11.49
CA GLN A 147 29.00 -6.86 -12.65
C GLN A 147 28.78 -6.03 -13.93
N ILE A 148 27.85 -5.07 -13.91
CA ILE A 148 27.64 -4.15 -15.03
C ILE A 148 28.90 -3.27 -15.19
N PRO A 149 29.42 -3.12 -16.43
CA PRO A 149 30.60 -2.28 -16.65
C PRO A 149 30.37 -0.83 -16.18
N GLN A 150 31.29 -0.35 -15.33
CA GLN A 150 31.21 0.99 -14.72
C GLN A 150 31.03 2.11 -15.77
N ALA A 151 31.69 1.99 -16.93
CA ALA A 151 31.63 2.96 -18.01
C ALA A 151 30.23 3.12 -18.61
N LEU A 152 29.38 2.10 -18.50
CA LEU A 152 27.99 2.14 -18.99
C LEU A 152 27.06 2.89 -18.06
N MET A 153 27.34 2.91 -16.77
CA MET A 153 26.51 3.48 -15.72
C MET A 153 26.88 4.95 -15.45
N THR A 154 26.78 5.78 -16.48
CA THR A 154 27.00 7.22 -16.36
C THR A 154 25.95 7.89 -15.48
N GLN A 155 26.29 9.02 -14.86
CA GLN A 155 25.36 9.79 -14.03
C GLN A 155 24.05 10.09 -14.76
N GLY A 156 24.09 10.59 -15.98
CA GLY A 156 22.88 10.92 -16.74
C GLY A 156 22.02 9.69 -17.10
N ARG A 157 22.62 8.51 -17.20
CA ARG A 157 21.85 7.25 -17.40
C ARG A 157 21.19 6.84 -16.11
N ILE A 158 21.88 6.92 -14.98
CA ILE A 158 21.31 6.61 -13.67
C ILE A 158 20.16 7.55 -13.34
N GLU A 159 20.32 8.84 -13.56
CA GLU A 159 19.24 9.83 -13.36
C GLU A 159 18.02 9.53 -14.22
N ARG A 160 18.19 9.15 -15.49
CA ARG A 160 17.08 8.72 -16.36
C ARG A 160 16.39 7.46 -15.87
N LEU A 161 17.14 6.47 -15.41
CA LEU A 161 16.62 5.23 -14.85
C LEU A 161 15.74 5.49 -13.62
N PHE A 162 16.22 6.31 -12.69
CA PHE A 162 15.44 6.71 -11.51
C PHE A 162 14.20 7.53 -11.88
N LEU A 163 14.33 8.42 -12.86
CA LEU A 163 13.19 9.20 -13.36
C LEU A 163 12.14 8.31 -14.01
N SER A 164 12.55 7.31 -14.79
CA SER A 164 11.65 6.31 -15.37
C SER A 164 10.90 5.54 -14.28
N GLN A 165 11.60 5.05 -13.26
CA GLN A 165 10.99 4.37 -12.12
C GLN A 165 9.98 5.28 -11.39
N ARG A 166 10.32 6.53 -11.11
CA ARG A 166 9.40 7.47 -10.45
C ARG A 166 8.17 7.80 -11.28
N ARG A 167 8.33 8.00 -12.59
CA ARG A 167 7.19 8.25 -13.48
C ARG A 167 6.22 7.08 -13.45
N TRP A 168 6.74 5.86 -13.46
CA TRP A 168 5.90 4.68 -13.31
C TRP A 168 5.23 4.64 -11.93
N GLU A 169 5.96 4.89 -10.84
CA GLU A 169 5.45 4.89 -9.47
C GLU A 169 4.34 5.93 -9.25
N SER A 170 4.43 7.09 -9.89
CA SER A 170 3.41 8.14 -9.84
C SER A 170 2.26 7.95 -10.83
N GLY A 171 2.39 7.01 -11.76
CA GLY A 171 1.35 6.65 -12.72
C GLY A 171 0.19 5.88 -12.08
N ALA A 172 -0.96 5.84 -12.76
CA ALA A 172 -2.18 5.21 -12.24
C ALA A 172 -1.98 3.74 -11.84
N VAL A 173 -1.24 2.98 -12.63
CA VAL A 173 -0.93 1.57 -12.36
C VAL A 173 0.12 1.45 -11.25
N GLY A 174 1.24 2.16 -11.39
CA GLY A 174 2.36 2.06 -10.45
C GLY A 174 1.99 2.46 -9.02
N ALA A 175 1.20 3.52 -8.85
CA ALA A 175 0.73 3.95 -7.54
C ALA A 175 -0.07 2.85 -6.81
N LEU A 176 -0.95 2.14 -7.51
CA LEU A 176 -1.70 1.01 -6.95
C LEU A 176 -0.81 -0.21 -6.68
N CYS A 177 0.15 -0.48 -7.57
CA CYS A 177 1.12 -1.56 -7.35
C CYS A 177 1.96 -1.34 -6.08
N ILE A 178 2.33 -0.08 -5.78
CA ILE A 178 3.10 0.26 -4.59
C ILE A 178 2.26 0.08 -3.33
N GLN A 179 1.00 0.50 -3.36
CA GLN A 179 0.09 0.34 -2.22
C GLN A 179 -0.13 -1.14 -1.85
N GLY A 180 -0.12 -2.03 -2.84
CA GLY A 180 -0.25 -3.48 -2.65
C GLY A 180 1.03 -4.21 -2.20
N ARG A 181 2.20 -3.53 -2.18
CA ARG A 181 3.47 -4.15 -1.78
C ARG A 181 3.58 -4.24 -0.26
N ASP A 182 4.11 -5.36 0.20
CA ASP A 182 4.51 -5.45 1.59
C ASP A 182 5.78 -4.62 1.87
N GLN A 183 6.06 -4.39 3.16
CA GLN A 183 7.18 -3.56 3.58
C GLN A 183 8.54 -4.20 3.22
N VAL A 184 8.62 -5.53 3.19
CA VAL A 184 9.85 -6.27 2.85
C VAL A 184 10.20 -6.05 1.39
N GLU A 185 9.22 -6.11 0.49
CA GLU A 185 9.42 -5.86 -0.94
C GLU A 185 9.82 -4.41 -1.22
N GLN A 186 9.20 -3.45 -0.54
CA GLN A 186 9.57 -2.04 -0.64
C GLN A 186 11.02 -1.82 -0.18
N THR A 187 11.41 -2.44 0.93
CA THR A 187 12.79 -2.35 1.45
C THR A 187 13.79 -2.94 0.46
N LYS A 188 13.53 -4.12 -0.11
CA LYS A 188 14.41 -4.74 -1.12
C LYS A 188 14.59 -3.84 -2.36
N LEU A 189 13.52 -3.23 -2.85
CA LEU A 189 13.61 -2.30 -3.98
C LEU A 189 14.46 -1.08 -3.62
N PHE A 190 14.22 -0.48 -2.46
CA PHE A 190 15.00 0.64 -1.95
C PHE A 190 16.49 0.27 -1.83
N GLU A 191 16.83 -0.87 -1.25
CA GLU A 191 18.21 -1.33 -1.14
C GLU A 191 18.92 -1.48 -2.49
N ARG A 192 18.22 -1.95 -3.52
CA ARG A 192 18.75 -2.05 -4.89
C ARG A 192 18.97 -0.66 -5.49
N GLN A 193 18.05 0.26 -5.31
CA GLN A 193 18.19 1.65 -5.75
C GLN A 193 19.36 2.33 -5.05
N GLN A 194 19.45 2.18 -3.73
CA GLN A 194 20.57 2.68 -2.95
C GLN A 194 21.90 2.10 -3.43
N PHE A 195 21.96 0.78 -3.68
CA PHE A 195 23.16 0.14 -4.19
C PHE A 195 23.62 0.71 -5.54
N VAL A 196 22.67 0.96 -6.47
CA VAL A 196 23.01 1.57 -7.79
C VAL A 196 23.65 2.94 -7.60
N LEU A 197 23.11 3.80 -6.75
CA LEU A 197 23.67 5.11 -6.47
C LEU A 197 25.05 5.00 -5.80
N GLN A 198 25.20 4.11 -4.82
CA GLN A 198 26.45 3.93 -4.08
C GLN A 198 27.57 3.34 -4.94
N ASN A 199 27.25 2.30 -5.70
CA ASN A 199 28.25 1.56 -6.46
C ASN A 199 28.73 2.32 -7.70
N PHE A 200 27.85 3.00 -8.41
CA PHE A 200 28.16 3.62 -9.69
C PHE A 200 28.48 5.10 -9.60
N LEU A 201 27.90 5.83 -8.67
CA LEU A 201 28.16 7.25 -8.52
C LEU A 201 29.15 7.57 -7.39
N GLY A 202 29.54 6.58 -6.59
CA GLY A 202 30.54 6.73 -5.55
C GLY A 202 30.18 7.68 -4.40
N PHE A 203 28.87 8.00 -4.23
CA PHE A 203 28.40 9.01 -3.28
C PHE A 203 28.52 8.65 -1.81
N LEU A 204 28.96 7.42 -1.46
CA LEU A 204 28.68 6.89 -0.13
C LEU A 204 29.79 6.08 0.49
N LYS A 205 31.04 6.34 0.14
CA LYS A 205 32.14 5.85 0.98
C LYS A 205 32.16 6.73 2.23
N VAL A 206 31.84 6.13 3.37
CA VAL A 206 31.93 6.77 4.69
C VAL A 206 33.34 7.40 4.83
N GLY A 207 33.38 8.69 5.15
CA GLY A 207 34.64 9.42 5.34
C GLY A 207 35.24 10.07 4.10
N GLN A 208 34.60 10.01 2.94
CA GLN A 208 35.07 10.79 1.76
C GLN A 208 34.24 12.06 1.59
N VAL A 209 34.91 13.18 1.45
CA VAL A 209 34.27 14.47 1.09
C VAL A 209 33.72 14.35 -0.32
N THR A 210 32.43 14.51 -0.47
CA THR A 210 31.76 14.50 -1.78
C THR A 210 32.24 15.72 -2.58
N PRO A 211 32.82 15.53 -3.78
CA PRO A 211 33.25 16.66 -4.61
C PRO A 211 32.07 17.61 -4.87
N PRO A 212 32.27 18.94 -4.93
CA PRO A 212 31.19 19.91 -5.16
C PRO A 212 30.37 19.65 -6.43
N ALA A 213 30.97 19.08 -7.47
CA ALA A 213 30.30 18.69 -8.70
C ALA A 213 29.28 17.54 -8.52
N LEU A 214 29.36 16.78 -7.44
CA LEU A 214 28.49 15.65 -7.12
C LEU A 214 27.47 15.98 -6.03
N MET A 215 27.48 17.19 -5.47
CA MET A 215 26.46 17.61 -4.50
C MET A 215 25.06 17.52 -5.11
N PRO A 216 24.08 16.99 -4.35
CA PRO A 216 22.72 16.91 -4.84
C PRO A 216 22.14 18.31 -5.11
N THR A 217 21.52 18.46 -6.27
CA THR A 217 20.70 19.62 -6.59
C THR A 217 19.23 19.25 -6.43
N CYS A 218 18.36 20.24 -6.41
CA CYS A 218 16.91 20.01 -6.39
C CYS A 218 16.48 19.04 -7.51
N GLU A 219 16.95 19.24 -8.73
CA GLU A 219 16.62 18.38 -9.87
C GLU A 219 17.13 16.95 -9.70
N LYS A 220 18.37 16.79 -9.21
CA LYS A 220 18.93 15.45 -8.94
C LYS A 220 18.16 14.71 -7.87
N LEU A 221 17.72 15.39 -6.82
CA LEU A 221 16.90 14.79 -5.76
C LEU A 221 15.49 14.43 -6.25
N HIS A 222 14.92 15.24 -7.16
CA HIS A 222 13.67 14.88 -7.83
C HIS A 222 13.82 13.67 -8.77
N ALA A 223 14.98 13.45 -9.33
CA ALA A 223 15.26 12.32 -10.22
C ALA A 223 15.79 11.06 -9.50
N THR A 224 16.17 11.15 -8.23
CA THR A 224 16.75 10.03 -7.47
C THR A 224 15.97 9.80 -6.17
N GLN A 225 16.41 8.83 -5.36
CA GLN A 225 15.84 8.55 -4.03
C GLN A 225 16.58 9.37 -2.98
N PRO A 226 15.97 10.38 -2.33
CA PRO A 226 16.67 11.25 -1.39
C PRO A 226 17.39 10.52 -0.25
N SER A 227 16.74 9.53 0.37
CA SER A 227 17.32 8.74 1.47
C SER A 227 18.50 7.85 1.07
N ALA A 228 18.74 7.64 -0.22
CA ALA A 228 19.90 6.93 -0.72
C ALA A 228 21.18 7.78 -0.74
N TRP A 229 21.06 9.10 -0.65
CA TRP A 229 22.18 10.02 -0.57
C TRP A 229 22.82 10.02 0.82
N SER A 230 24.14 10.27 0.89
CA SER A 230 24.82 10.40 2.18
C SER A 230 24.31 11.61 2.96
N THR A 231 24.34 11.49 4.27
CA THR A 231 23.91 12.58 5.16
C THR A 231 24.76 13.83 4.93
N ASP A 232 26.08 13.67 4.71
CA ASP A 232 27.00 14.77 4.45
C ASP A 232 26.66 15.50 3.15
N SER A 233 26.28 14.75 2.11
CA SER A 233 25.83 15.34 0.84
C SER A 233 24.54 16.14 1.02
N LEU A 234 23.55 15.59 1.75
CA LEU A 234 22.27 16.24 1.99
C LEU A 234 22.40 17.51 2.86
N THR A 235 23.19 17.45 3.91
CA THR A 235 23.41 18.60 4.81
C THR A 235 24.37 19.62 4.24
N GLY A 236 25.27 19.21 3.34
CA GLY A 236 26.20 20.09 2.61
C GLY A 236 25.56 20.87 1.46
N MET A 237 24.31 20.59 1.12
CA MET A 237 23.58 21.32 0.06
C MET A 237 23.46 22.81 0.37
N SER A 238 23.36 23.62 -0.69
CA SER A 238 22.99 25.03 -0.54
C SER A 238 21.60 25.17 0.07
N SER A 239 21.36 26.24 0.82
CA SER A 239 20.04 26.50 1.44
C SER A 239 18.91 26.52 0.41
N ALA A 240 19.15 27.05 -0.80
CA ALA A 240 18.16 27.08 -1.87
C ALA A 240 17.80 25.67 -2.36
N ALA A 241 18.80 24.82 -2.62
CA ALA A 241 18.60 23.43 -3.04
C ALA A 241 17.93 22.59 -1.92
N PHE A 242 18.31 22.81 -0.67
CA PHE A 242 17.69 22.14 0.48
C PHE A 242 16.20 22.54 0.62
N SER A 243 15.91 23.85 0.58
CA SER A 243 14.54 24.35 0.72
C SER A 243 13.60 23.83 -0.38
N CYS A 244 14.06 23.77 -1.60
CA CYS A 244 13.29 23.22 -2.71
C CYS A 244 13.05 21.70 -2.59
N SER A 245 13.88 20.99 -1.85
CA SER A 245 13.80 19.53 -1.66
C SER A 245 13.14 19.11 -0.34
N LEU A 246 12.76 20.05 0.51
CA LEU A 246 12.27 19.77 1.86
C LEU A 246 11.05 18.86 1.86
N GLU A 247 10.10 19.09 0.96
CA GLU A 247 8.91 18.25 0.82
C GLU A 247 9.26 16.81 0.43
N LEU A 248 10.22 16.61 -0.49
CA LEU A 248 10.71 15.29 -0.85
C LEU A 248 11.31 14.57 0.35
N PHE A 249 12.06 15.28 1.18
CA PHE A 249 12.62 14.71 2.40
C PHE A 249 11.53 14.31 3.38
N GLY A 250 10.51 15.15 3.54
CA GLY A 250 9.39 14.89 4.45
C GLY A 250 8.53 13.70 4.03
N GLN A 251 8.44 13.42 2.75
CA GLN A 251 7.65 12.32 2.18
C GLN A 251 8.42 10.99 2.11
N ASP A 252 9.77 11.00 2.13
CA ASP A 252 10.58 9.80 1.98
C ASP A 252 10.54 8.93 3.26
N PRO A 253 9.98 7.70 3.19
CA PRO A 253 9.84 6.82 4.35
C PRO A 253 11.12 6.11 4.77
N PHE A 254 12.19 6.18 3.97
CA PHE A 254 13.39 5.38 4.15
C PHE A 254 14.52 6.11 4.87
N PHE A 255 14.34 7.35 5.25
CA PHE A 255 15.31 8.05 6.10
C PHE A 255 15.39 7.39 7.48
N SER A 256 16.61 7.06 7.90
CA SER A 256 16.87 6.66 9.29
C SER A 256 16.60 7.81 10.26
N SER A 257 16.31 7.49 11.52
CA SER A 257 16.11 8.50 12.56
C SER A 257 17.31 9.46 12.70
N TYR A 258 18.52 8.97 12.45
CA TYR A 258 19.74 9.80 12.45
C TYR A 258 19.73 10.81 11.31
N GLN A 259 19.44 10.37 10.10
CA GLN A 259 19.33 11.26 8.93
C GLN A 259 18.22 12.30 9.14
N GLN A 260 17.06 11.90 9.63
CA GLN A 260 15.95 12.81 9.92
C GLN A 260 16.34 13.88 10.94
N LYS A 261 17.10 13.52 12.00
CA LYS A 261 17.61 14.49 12.98
C LYS A 261 18.52 15.53 12.34
N LEU A 262 19.44 15.10 11.46
CA LEU A 262 20.35 16.03 10.79
C LEU A 262 19.63 16.91 9.77
N LEU A 263 18.66 16.36 9.04
CA LEU A 263 17.80 17.15 8.16
C LEU A 263 16.97 18.19 8.96
N LEU A 264 16.45 17.83 10.12
CA LEU A 264 15.76 18.77 11.01
C LEU A 264 16.72 19.86 11.52
N GLN A 265 17.95 19.49 11.88
CA GLN A 265 18.97 20.47 12.27
C GLN A 265 19.25 21.44 11.12
N LYS A 266 19.45 20.96 9.91
CA LYS A 266 19.63 21.81 8.72
C LYS A 266 18.42 22.69 8.44
N THR A 267 17.21 22.17 8.64
CA THR A 267 15.98 22.97 8.54
C THR A 267 15.99 24.13 9.56
N LYS A 268 16.41 23.86 10.81
CA LYS A 268 16.52 24.90 11.85
C LYS A 268 17.60 25.94 11.52
N GLU A 269 18.69 25.55 10.87
CA GLU A 269 19.73 26.49 10.41
C GLU A 269 19.18 27.46 9.36
N ILE A 270 18.28 26.99 8.48
CA ILE A 270 17.74 27.78 7.37
C ILE A 270 16.53 28.63 7.81
N TYR A 271 15.60 28.05 8.57
CA TYR A 271 14.31 28.64 8.91
C TYR A 271 14.21 29.14 10.36
N GLY A 272 15.24 28.92 11.17
CA GLY A 272 15.26 29.28 12.58
C GLY A 272 14.67 28.19 13.49
N ALA A 273 14.37 28.55 14.75
CA ALA A 273 13.79 27.64 15.72
C ALA A 273 12.37 27.21 15.31
N ALA A 274 11.88 26.08 15.85
CA ALA A 274 10.57 25.51 15.52
C ALA A 274 9.39 26.51 15.66
N ARG A 275 9.47 27.43 16.63
CA ARG A 275 8.49 28.52 16.80
C ARG A 275 8.39 29.50 15.62
N SER A 276 9.42 29.53 14.78
CA SER A 276 9.50 30.41 13.60
C SER A 276 9.04 29.71 12.32
N PHE A 277 8.74 28.42 12.38
CA PHE A 277 8.30 27.66 11.20
C PHE A 277 6.93 28.13 10.73
N SER A 278 6.83 28.47 9.45
CA SER A 278 5.54 28.70 8.81
C SER A 278 4.77 27.40 8.63
N SER A 279 3.45 27.49 8.43
CA SER A 279 2.61 26.34 8.10
C SER A 279 3.16 25.57 6.89
N SER A 280 3.69 26.27 5.88
CA SER A 280 4.30 25.65 4.69
C SER A 280 5.53 24.81 5.06
N VAL A 281 6.43 25.33 5.90
CA VAL A 281 7.62 24.56 6.34
C VAL A 281 7.20 23.34 7.15
N ILE A 282 6.22 23.46 8.03
CA ILE A 282 5.72 22.34 8.85
C ILE A 282 5.11 21.27 7.94
N THR A 283 4.32 21.66 6.94
CA THR A 283 3.71 20.75 5.97
C THR A 283 4.79 19.99 5.17
N GLN A 284 5.82 20.70 4.71
CA GLN A 284 6.93 20.10 3.97
C GLN A 284 7.82 19.19 4.82
N LEU A 285 7.94 19.46 6.12
CA LEU A 285 8.71 18.60 7.04
C LEU A 285 8.17 17.16 7.11
N GLY A 286 6.86 16.96 6.98
CA GLY A 286 6.25 15.63 6.96
C GLY A 286 6.81 14.72 8.07
N ARG A 287 7.39 13.58 7.68
CA ARG A 287 7.97 12.58 8.63
C ARG A 287 9.13 13.11 9.46
N ILE A 288 9.89 14.09 8.96
CA ILE A 288 11.01 14.69 9.69
C ILE A 288 10.51 15.41 10.96
N ALA A 289 9.29 15.91 10.95
CA ALA A 289 8.69 16.56 12.12
C ALA A 289 8.60 15.63 13.34
N SER A 290 8.63 14.30 13.15
CA SER A 290 8.67 13.34 14.27
C SER A 290 9.92 13.46 15.15
N GLN A 291 10.97 14.11 14.66
CA GLN A 291 12.21 14.37 15.39
C GLN A 291 12.16 15.64 16.25
N LEU A 292 11.09 16.44 16.15
CA LEU A 292 10.86 17.58 17.04
C LEU A 292 10.59 17.09 18.46
N SER A 293 11.15 17.79 19.44
CA SER A 293 10.88 17.53 20.84
C SER A 293 9.45 17.93 21.20
N VAL A 294 8.94 17.40 22.30
CA VAL A 294 7.62 17.77 22.86
C VAL A 294 7.51 19.28 23.09
N ALA A 295 8.57 19.90 23.59
CA ALA A 295 8.61 21.35 23.81
C ALA A 295 8.54 22.15 22.49
N GLU A 296 9.19 21.67 21.44
CA GLU A 296 9.14 22.30 20.12
C GLU A 296 7.77 22.12 19.45
N LEU A 297 7.16 20.95 19.59
CA LEU A 297 5.81 20.71 19.10
C LEU A 297 4.76 21.56 19.81
N SER A 298 4.93 21.84 21.10
CA SER A 298 3.98 22.64 21.89
C SER A 298 3.88 24.11 21.45
N VAL A 299 4.87 24.64 20.76
CA VAL A 299 4.88 26.02 20.25
C VAL A 299 4.43 26.16 18.81
N ILE A 300 4.16 25.04 18.13
CA ILE A 300 3.66 25.00 16.76
C ILE A 300 2.14 25.22 16.77
N ARG A 301 1.65 26.13 15.92
CA ARG A 301 0.22 26.36 15.74
C ARG A 301 -0.30 25.50 14.60
N LEU A 302 -1.34 24.69 14.87
CA LEU A 302 -1.98 23.78 13.92
C LEU A 302 -3.41 24.26 13.63
N SER A 303 -3.53 25.34 12.87
CA SER A 303 -4.82 25.93 12.47
C SER A 303 -5.23 25.59 11.04
N GLU A 304 -4.27 25.26 10.17
CA GLU A 304 -4.54 24.95 8.77
C GLU A 304 -4.74 23.45 8.57
N LEU A 305 -5.82 23.08 7.89
CA LEU A 305 -6.19 21.68 7.63
C LEU A 305 -5.10 20.90 6.88
N SER A 306 -4.42 21.56 5.92
CA SER A 306 -3.31 20.98 5.16
C SER A 306 -2.12 20.60 6.07
N THR A 307 -1.77 21.47 7.01
CA THR A 307 -0.69 21.23 7.97
C THR A 307 -1.06 20.12 8.97
N ILE A 308 -2.29 20.12 9.45
CA ILE A 308 -2.81 19.05 10.31
C ILE A 308 -2.75 17.72 9.57
N SER A 309 -3.19 17.68 8.29
CA SER A 309 -3.18 16.48 7.45
C SER A 309 -1.77 15.95 7.19
N ALA A 310 -0.80 16.84 6.92
CA ALA A 310 0.59 16.43 6.71
C ALA A 310 1.19 15.76 7.95
N LEU A 311 0.94 16.30 9.14
CA LEU A 311 1.40 15.70 10.40
C LEU A 311 0.54 14.50 10.81
N GLY A 312 -0.76 14.51 10.51
CA GLY A 312 -1.69 13.40 10.75
C GLY A 312 -1.36 12.14 9.97
N ALA A 313 -0.71 12.29 8.81
CA ALA A 313 -0.24 11.17 7.99
C ALA A 313 1.02 10.47 8.56
N VAL A 314 1.72 11.10 9.50
CA VAL A 314 2.93 10.53 10.12
C VAL A 314 2.55 9.52 11.19
N SER A 315 3.00 8.27 11.03
CA SER A 315 2.67 7.15 11.93
C SER A 315 3.69 6.92 13.07
N THR A 316 4.80 7.66 13.06
CA THR A 316 5.96 7.41 13.95
C THR A 316 5.96 8.24 15.23
N TRP A 317 4.87 8.94 15.53
CA TRP A 317 4.72 9.71 16.75
C TRP A 317 4.70 8.83 18.00
N ASN A 318 5.38 9.28 19.07
CA ASN A 318 5.18 8.67 20.38
C ASN A 318 3.95 9.28 21.09
N SER A 319 3.48 8.62 22.16
CA SER A 319 2.26 9.03 22.87
C SER A 319 2.32 10.46 23.45
N ARG A 320 3.50 10.92 23.89
CA ARG A 320 3.68 12.29 24.40
C ARG A 320 3.57 13.33 23.29
N GLN A 321 4.16 13.02 22.11
CA GLN A 321 4.05 13.89 20.93
C GLN A 321 2.61 13.95 20.44
N LEU A 322 1.91 12.81 20.37
CA LEU A 322 0.49 12.76 19.99
C LEU A 322 -0.37 13.62 20.90
N ALA A 323 -0.18 13.54 22.23
CA ALA A 323 -0.93 14.34 23.19
C ALA A 323 -0.71 15.86 23.01
N VAL A 324 0.52 16.28 22.70
CA VAL A 324 0.82 17.69 22.44
C VAL A 324 0.24 18.14 21.10
N LEU A 325 0.36 17.33 20.05
CA LEU A 325 -0.19 17.65 18.74
C LEU A 325 -1.72 17.78 18.78
N SER A 326 -2.42 16.83 19.41
CA SER A 326 -3.88 16.91 19.57
C SER A 326 -4.31 18.16 20.36
N SER A 327 -3.61 18.47 21.45
CA SER A 327 -3.86 19.69 22.22
C SER A 327 -3.58 20.95 21.39
N SER A 328 -2.53 20.95 20.56
CA SER A 328 -2.24 22.07 19.66
C SER A 328 -3.33 22.27 18.61
N VAL A 329 -3.89 21.19 18.03
CA VAL A 329 -5.03 21.27 17.10
C VAL A 329 -6.25 21.89 17.80
N LEU A 330 -6.66 21.37 18.96
CA LEU A 330 -7.83 21.87 19.71
C LEU A 330 -7.67 23.34 20.12
N ASN A 331 -6.48 23.71 20.62
CA ASN A 331 -6.20 25.09 21.05
C ASN A 331 -6.14 26.06 19.86
N SER A 332 -5.53 25.64 18.74
CA SER A 332 -5.37 26.51 17.55
C SER A 332 -6.68 26.71 16.80
N THR A 333 -7.56 25.72 16.80
CA THR A 333 -8.88 25.78 16.19
C THR A 333 -9.94 26.37 17.13
N GLN A 334 -9.62 26.51 18.42
CA GLN A 334 -10.56 26.94 19.49
C GLN A 334 -11.81 26.05 19.56
N MET A 335 -11.70 24.78 19.19
CA MET A 335 -12.79 23.81 19.18
C MET A 335 -12.61 22.79 20.31
N GLY A 336 -13.70 22.45 20.98
CA GLY A 336 -13.74 21.27 21.83
C GLY A 336 -13.85 19.97 20.99
N PRO A 337 -13.53 18.80 21.57
CA PRO A 337 -13.62 17.52 20.86
C PRO A 337 -14.97 17.25 20.20
N SER A 338 -16.07 17.63 20.86
CA SER A 338 -17.46 17.48 20.34
C SER A 338 -17.78 18.35 19.12
N GLN A 339 -16.96 19.35 18.82
CA GLN A 339 -17.15 20.30 17.73
C GLN A 339 -16.31 19.97 16.49
N LEU A 340 -15.44 18.94 16.57
CA LEU A 340 -14.59 18.56 15.46
C LEU A 340 -15.42 18.01 14.30
N ALA A 341 -15.29 18.63 13.13
CA ALA A 341 -15.90 18.16 11.89
C ALA A 341 -15.16 16.95 11.33
N SER A 342 -15.84 16.17 10.51
CA SER A 342 -15.28 14.99 9.83
C SER A 342 -14.00 15.29 9.06
N SER A 343 -13.93 16.44 8.38
CA SER A 343 -12.71 16.88 7.65
C SER A 343 -11.51 17.05 8.57
N THR A 344 -11.73 17.63 9.77
CA THR A 344 -10.67 17.77 10.77
C THR A 344 -10.25 16.43 11.36
N LEU A 345 -11.20 15.54 11.63
CA LEU A 345 -10.93 14.18 12.11
C LEU A 345 -10.10 13.37 11.11
N VAL A 346 -10.44 13.45 9.82
CA VAL A 346 -9.65 12.84 8.73
C VAL A 346 -8.24 13.42 8.67
N ALA A 347 -8.11 14.76 8.74
CA ALA A 347 -6.81 15.41 8.71
C ALA A 347 -5.96 15.07 9.95
N MET A 348 -6.56 14.92 11.11
CA MET A 348 -5.84 14.49 12.32
C MET A 348 -5.20 13.11 12.17
N GLY A 349 -5.80 12.19 11.45
CA GLY A 349 -5.21 10.88 11.19
C GLY A 349 -4.64 10.23 12.45
N HIS A 350 -3.31 9.96 12.47
CA HIS A 350 -2.63 9.39 13.65
C HIS A 350 -2.69 10.28 14.90
N ILE A 351 -2.81 11.62 14.74
CA ILE A 351 -2.90 12.56 15.87
C ILE A 351 -4.16 12.33 16.71
N LEU A 352 -5.19 11.71 16.13
CA LEU A 352 -6.42 11.37 16.84
C LEU A 352 -6.14 10.59 18.14
N CYS A 353 -5.16 9.68 18.13
CA CYS A 353 -4.75 8.93 19.31
C CYS A 353 -4.06 9.76 20.42
N GLY A 354 -3.87 11.05 20.19
CA GLY A 354 -3.42 11.99 21.23
C GLY A 354 -4.55 12.58 22.08
N ILE A 355 -5.79 12.43 21.66
CA ILE A 355 -6.97 12.86 22.45
C ILE A 355 -7.15 11.90 23.63
N LYS A 356 -7.42 12.43 24.82
CA LYS A 356 -7.70 11.59 25.99
C LYS A 356 -8.96 10.75 25.75
N ASP A 357 -9.00 9.55 26.32
CA ASP A 357 -10.14 8.63 26.18
C ASP A 357 -11.48 9.24 26.65
N SER A 358 -11.44 10.02 27.74
CA SER A 358 -12.61 10.78 28.24
C SER A 358 -13.14 11.76 27.20
N ASP A 359 -12.25 12.51 26.57
CA ASP A 359 -12.57 13.54 25.58
C ASP A 359 -12.95 12.91 24.23
N MET A 360 -12.35 11.75 23.91
CA MET A 360 -12.66 10.97 22.72
C MET A 360 -14.11 10.49 22.72
N ARG A 361 -14.66 10.12 23.87
CA ARG A 361 -16.09 9.76 24.04
C ARG A 361 -17.04 10.93 23.78
N SER A 362 -16.56 12.17 23.87
CA SER A 362 -17.34 13.36 23.59
C SER A 362 -17.36 13.78 22.12
N LEU A 363 -16.60 13.10 21.25
CA LEU A 363 -16.63 13.34 19.81
C LEU A 363 -18.05 13.16 19.25
N ASN A 364 -18.37 13.93 18.23
CA ASN A 364 -19.66 13.79 17.54
C ASN A 364 -19.71 12.49 16.74
N ALA A 365 -20.61 11.57 17.11
CA ALA A 365 -20.72 10.25 16.49
C ALA A 365 -21.03 10.32 14.98
N VAL A 366 -21.83 11.30 14.53
CA VAL A 366 -22.17 11.50 13.12
C VAL A 366 -20.95 12.00 12.34
N GLU A 367 -20.21 12.97 12.87
CA GLU A 367 -19.01 13.47 12.21
C GLU A 367 -17.89 12.43 12.19
N PHE A 368 -17.77 11.64 13.27
CA PHE A 368 -16.81 10.55 13.32
C PHE A 368 -17.14 9.43 12.31
N SER A 369 -18.41 9.04 12.19
CA SER A 369 -18.84 8.02 11.22
C SER A 369 -18.54 8.42 9.76
N LYS A 370 -18.64 9.70 9.41
CA LYS A 370 -18.23 10.21 8.10
C LYS A 370 -16.71 10.14 7.83
N ALA A 371 -15.90 10.16 8.89
CA ALA A 371 -14.44 10.09 8.80
C ALA A 371 -13.90 8.66 8.75
N VAL A 372 -14.71 7.68 9.11
CA VAL A 372 -14.32 6.29 9.36
C VAL A 372 -13.68 5.61 8.15
N LEU A 373 -14.21 5.83 6.95
CA LEU A 373 -13.69 5.24 5.72
C LEU A 373 -12.18 5.55 5.49
N TRP A 374 -11.74 6.72 5.96
CA TRP A 374 -10.34 7.13 5.88
C TRP A 374 -9.53 6.66 7.09
N LEU A 375 -10.06 6.83 8.30
CA LEU A 375 -9.41 6.46 9.53
C LEU A 375 -9.26 4.93 9.67
N GLY A 376 -10.24 4.16 9.19
CA GLY A 376 -10.23 2.70 9.18
C GLY A 376 -9.15 2.07 8.28
N ARG A 377 -8.50 2.85 7.43
CA ARG A 377 -7.35 2.41 6.62
C ARG A 377 -6.01 2.60 7.32
N LEU A 378 -5.99 3.33 8.43
CA LEU A 378 -4.77 3.66 9.16
C LEU A 378 -4.50 2.63 10.27
N ARG A 379 -3.21 2.33 10.47
CA ARG A 379 -2.74 1.58 11.65
C ARG A 379 -2.61 2.56 12.81
N LEU A 380 -3.73 2.93 13.42
CA LEU A 380 -3.75 3.86 14.54
C LEU A 380 -3.09 3.25 15.79
N SER A 381 -2.27 4.03 16.47
CA SER A 381 -1.57 3.64 17.71
C SER A 381 -2.35 4.05 18.98
N CYS A 382 -3.67 4.05 18.92
CA CYS A 382 -4.55 4.34 20.05
C CYS A 382 -4.48 3.26 21.12
N SER A 383 -4.64 3.64 22.38
CA SER A 383 -4.80 2.68 23.48
C SER A 383 -6.09 1.88 23.34
N GLU A 384 -6.22 0.81 24.10
CA GLU A 384 -7.43 -0.03 24.07
C GLU A 384 -8.66 0.77 24.50
N GLU A 385 -8.53 1.60 25.55
CA GLU A 385 -9.61 2.46 26.03
C GLU A 385 -10.04 3.50 24.98
N GLN A 386 -9.07 4.04 24.23
CA GLN A 386 -9.34 4.94 23.12
C GLN A 386 -10.03 4.21 21.96
N GLN A 387 -9.58 3.01 21.62
CA GLN A 387 -10.23 2.20 20.57
C GLN A 387 -11.66 1.83 20.94
N GLN A 388 -11.89 1.45 22.21
CA GLN A 388 -13.24 1.19 22.72
C GLN A 388 -14.13 2.45 22.69
N ALA A 389 -13.57 3.61 23.01
CA ALA A 389 -14.28 4.88 22.90
C ALA A 389 -14.72 5.17 21.47
N LEU A 390 -13.82 4.98 20.50
CA LEU A 390 -14.10 5.19 19.07
C LEU A 390 -15.16 4.19 18.54
N THR A 391 -15.06 2.92 18.89
CA THR A 391 -16.05 1.92 18.47
C THR A 391 -17.40 2.14 19.15
N GLY A 392 -17.40 2.67 20.38
CA GLY A 392 -18.61 3.10 21.08
C GLY A 392 -19.35 4.23 20.34
N LEU A 393 -18.62 5.18 19.75
CA LEU A 393 -19.20 6.22 18.89
C LEU A 393 -19.84 5.64 17.64
N LEU A 394 -19.21 4.63 17.01
CA LEU A 394 -19.75 3.99 15.80
C LEU A 394 -21.02 3.18 16.08
N SER A 395 -21.16 2.60 17.28
CA SER A 395 -22.34 1.89 17.70
C SER A 395 -23.51 2.78 18.13
N HIS A 396 -23.32 4.10 18.12
CA HIS A 396 -24.38 5.06 18.44
C HIS A 396 -25.50 5.03 17.39
N SER A 397 -26.73 5.23 17.80
CA SER A 397 -27.92 5.18 16.92
C SER A 397 -27.91 6.17 15.76
N LEU A 398 -27.19 7.28 15.91
CA LEU A 398 -27.02 8.31 14.88
C LEU A 398 -25.81 8.03 13.94
N ALA A 399 -25.03 6.99 14.21
CA ALA A 399 -23.94 6.50 13.36
C ALA A 399 -24.39 5.20 12.67
N PHE A 400 -23.72 4.07 12.91
CA PHE A 400 -24.09 2.78 12.33
C PHE A 400 -25.07 1.97 13.16
N GLY A 401 -25.44 2.44 14.36
CA GLY A 401 -26.32 1.71 15.26
C GLY A 401 -25.65 0.51 15.96
N PRO A 402 -26.43 -0.36 16.61
CA PRO A 402 -25.88 -1.46 17.40
C PRO A 402 -25.08 -2.43 16.52
N ILE A 403 -23.93 -2.94 17.04
CA ILE A 403 -23.00 -3.81 16.32
C ILE A 403 -23.70 -5.07 15.76
N SER A 404 -24.70 -5.58 16.47
CA SER A 404 -25.49 -6.73 16.03
C SER A 404 -26.25 -6.51 14.71
N SER A 405 -26.47 -5.25 14.32
CA SER A 405 -27.14 -4.88 13.06
C SER A 405 -26.15 -4.55 11.93
N TRP A 406 -24.84 -4.55 12.19
CA TRP A 406 -23.86 -4.25 11.17
C TRP A 406 -23.77 -5.38 10.15
N GLY A 407 -23.95 -5.05 8.88
CA GLY A 407 -23.65 -5.94 7.76
C GLY A 407 -22.17 -5.92 7.41
N PRO A 408 -21.74 -6.78 6.48
CA PRO A 408 -20.33 -6.84 6.05
C PRO A 408 -19.81 -5.51 5.49
N GLU A 409 -20.67 -4.71 4.87
CA GLU A 409 -20.34 -3.38 4.34
C GLU A 409 -19.90 -2.42 5.44
N VAL A 410 -20.55 -2.43 6.60
CA VAL A 410 -20.17 -1.58 7.74
C VAL A 410 -18.80 -2.00 8.28
N PHE A 411 -18.53 -3.31 8.39
CA PHE A 411 -17.22 -3.80 8.84
C PHE A 411 -16.11 -3.41 7.87
N ILE A 412 -16.37 -3.44 6.55
CA ILE A 412 -15.42 -3.00 5.53
C ILE A 412 -15.13 -1.50 5.68
N GLU A 413 -16.16 -0.68 5.90
CA GLU A 413 -16.05 0.77 6.05
C GLU A 413 -15.31 1.14 7.34
N VAL A 414 -15.65 0.50 8.46
CA VAL A 414 -14.99 0.67 9.76
C VAL A 414 -13.52 0.24 9.72
N GLY A 415 -13.21 -0.77 8.92
CA GLY A 415 -11.84 -1.21 8.64
C GLY A 415 -11.05 -1.55 9.90
N ALA A 416 -9.84 -0.99 10.03
CA ALA A 416 -8.92 -1.24 11.14
C ALA A 416 -9.51 -0.93 12.53
N LEU A 417 -10.45 0.01 12.62
CA LEU A 417 -11.11 0.36 13.88
C LEU A 417 -11.95 -0.79 14.46
N ALA A 418 -12.36 -1.76 13.64
CA ALA A 418 -13.06 -2.95 14.10
C ALA A 418 -12.22 -3.81 15.07
N ALA A 419 -10.89 -3.67 15.05
CA ALA A 419 -10.02 -4.32 16.04
C ALA A 419 -10.29 -3.86 17.50
N GLY A 420 -10.86 -2.69 17.67
CA GLY A 420 -11.24 -2.12 18.98
C GLY A 420 -12.64 -2.52 19.48
N LEU A 421 -13.38 -3.37 18.76
CA LEU A 421 -14.68 -3.83 19.21
C LEU A 421 -14.59 -4.56 20.56
N PRO A 422 -15.61 -4.45 21.43
CA PRO A 422 -15.65 -5.21 22.68
C PRO A 422 -15.58 -6.72 22.47
N ASP A 423 -14.97 -7.44 23.40
CA ASP A 423 -14.77 -8.91 23.34
C ASP A 423 -16.09 -9.66 23.11
N MET A 424 -17.14 -9.29 23.85
CA MET A 424 -18.46 -9.89 23.67
C MET A 424 -19.05 -9.69 22.27
N ALA A 425 -18.77 -8.52 21.66
CA ALA A 425 -19.21 -8.27 20.31
C ALA A 425 -18.43 -9.12 19.30
N MET A 426 -17.10 -9.22 19.46
CA MET A 426 -16.27 -10.05 18.57
C MET A 426 -16.62 -11.53 18.66
N SER A 427 -16.80 -12.06 19.86
CA SER A 427 -17.15 -13.48 20.06
C SER A 427 -18.56 -13.84 19.58
N SER A 428 -19.42 -12.85 19.36
CA SER A 428 -20.78 -13.06 18.84
C SER A 428 -20.92 -12.81 17.32
N LEU A 429 -19.82 -12.49 16.62
CA LEU A 429 -19.86 -12.22 15.18
C LEU A 429 -20.33 -13.45 14.40
N VAL A 430 -21.30 -13.25 13.53
CA VAL A 430 -21.80 -14.25 12.59
C VAL A 430 -20.99 -14.24 11.30
N LYS A 431 -21.17 -15.25 10.48
CA LYS A 431 -20.40 -15.46 9.24
C LYS A 431 -20.40 -14.22 8.32
N GLU A 432 -21.56 -13.63 8.09
CA GLU A 432 -21.72 -12.45 7.22
C GLU A 432 -20.90 -11.24 7.75
N GLN A 433 -20.85 -11.08 9.06
CA GLN A 433 -20.08 -10.02 9.72
C GLN A 433 -18.58 -10.29 9.63
N ILE A 434 -18.15 -11.55 9.85
CA ILE A 434 -16.75 -11.97 9.71
C ILE A 434 -16.26 -11.77 8.27
N GLU A 435 -17.10 -12.02 7.26
CA GLU A 435 -16.76 -11.77 5.85
C GLU A 435 -16.41 -10.29 5.58
N GLY A 436 -17.00 -9.35 6.32
CA GLY A 436 -16.70 -7.92 6.24
C GLY A 436 -15.47 -7.47 7.03
N PHE A 437 -14.96 -8.31 7.93
CA PHE A 437 -13.79 -7.97 8.75
C PHE A 437 -12.54 -7.88 7.87
N THR A 438 -11.88 -6.73 7.84
CA THR A 438 -10.73 -6.55 6.95
C THR A 438 -9.50 -7.31 7.44
N PRO A 439 -8.61 -7.80 6.55
CA PRO A 439 -7.34 -8.42 6.95
C PRO A 439 -6.49 -7.51 7.85
N LEU A 440 -6.53 -6.20 7.59
CA LEU A 440 -5.87 -5.21 8.44
C LEU A 440 -6.44 -5.22 9.86
N ALA A 441 -7.77 -5.22 10.01
CA ALA A 441 -8.42 -5.30 11.33
C ALA A 441 -8.01 -6.57 12.08
N VAL A 442 -8.02 -7.73 11.40
CA VAL A 442 -7.56 -9.02 11.97
C VAL A 442 -6.15 -8.89 12.52
N SER A 443 -5.22 -8.32 11.74
CA SER A 443 -3.81 -8.19 12.14
C SER A 443 -3.56 -7.25 13.32
N LEU A 444 -4.50 -6.36 13.61
CA LEU A 444 -4.38 -5.33 14.65
C LEU A 444 -5.04 -5.72 15.98
N ILE A 445 -5.82 -6.80 16.00
CA ILE A 445 -6.36 -7.33 17.27
C ILE A 445 -5.19 -7.82 18.12
N ARG A 446 -5.17 -7.45 19.40
CA ARG A 446 -4.16 -7.94 20.33
C ARG A 446 -4.14 -9.46 20.36
N ALA A 447 -2.96 -10.05 20.48
CA ALA A 447 -2.77 -11.50 20.38
C ALA A 447 -3.55 -12.27 21.46
N ASP A 448 -3.53 -11.78 22.71
CA ASP A 448 -4.28 -12.35 23.83
C ASP A 448 -5.79 -12.25 23.60
N LYS A 449 -6.28 -11.13 23.15
CA LYS A 449 -7.68 -10.91 22.81
C LYS A 449 -8.11 -11.82 21.65
N PHE A 450 -7.34 -11.88 20.57
CA PHE A 450 -7.64 -12.70 19.39
C PHE A 450 -7.89 -14.17 19.75
N ALA A 451 -7.00 -14.75 20.58
CA ALA A 451 -7.09 -16.14 21.01
C ALA A 451 -8.34 -16.43 21.87
N VAL A 452 -8.84 -15.41 22.59
CA VAL A 452 -10.02 -15.56 23.47
C VAL A 452 -11.33 -15.34 22.71
N VAL A 453 -11.38 -14.37 21.81
CA VAL A 453 -12.66 -13.95 21.19
C VAL A 453 -13.06 -14.77 19.97
N PHE A 454 -12.10 -15.32 19.21
CA PHE A 454 -12.41 -16.11 18.03
C PHE A 454 -12.33 -17.61 18.35
N ASP A 455 -13.48 -18.26 18.36
CA ASP A 455 -13.54 -19.71 18.49
C ASP A 455 -13.12 -20.43 17.18
N PRO A 456 -12.88 -21.75 17.19
CA PRO A 456 -12.49 -22.51 16.00
C PRO A 456 -13.52 -22.42 14.86
N ALA A 457 -14.83 -22.31 15.17
CA ALA A 457 -15.88 -22.21 14.17
C ALA A 457 -15.81 -20.85 13.46
N GLN A 458 -15.60 -19.76 14.20
CA GLN A 458 -15.41 -18.43 13.64
C GLN A 458 -14.15 -18.34 12.78
N ILE A 459 -13.03 -18.95 13.24
CA ILE A 459 -11.78 -19.00 12.45
C ILE A 459 -11.99 -19.77 11.14
N SER A 460 -12.80 -20.82 11.15
CA SER A 460 -13.14 -21.57 9.92
C SER A 460 -13.97 -20.75 8.91
N MET A 461 -14.58 -19.65 9.36
CA MET A 461 -15.33 -18.72 8.50
C MET A 461 -14.43 -17.64 7.86
N PHE A 462 -13.17 -17.54 8.27
CA PHE A 462 -12.26 -16.56 7.71
C PHE A 462 -12.03 -16.81 6.21
N SER A 463 -11.84 -15.74 5.47
CA SER A 463 -11.27 -15.83 4.13
C SER A 463 -9.77 -16.18 4.21
N TYR A 464 -9.21 -16.65 3.11
CA TYR A 464 -7.76 -16.89 2.99
C TYR A 464 -6.95 -15.65 3.39
N GLU A 465 -7.35 -14.46 2.92
CA GLU A 465 -6.68 -13.19 3.23
C GLU A 465 -6.73 -12.84 4.72
N GLN A 466 -7.87 -13.09 5.37
CA GLN A 466 -8.00 -12.88 6.80
C GLN A 466 -7.11 -13.85 7.59
N ALA A 467 -7.11 -15.13 7.21
CA ALA A 467 -6.27 -16.13 7.85
C ALA A 467 -4.77 -15.86 7.66
N LYS A 468 -4.38 -15.40 6.46
CA LYS A 468 -3.00 -14.99 6.15
C LYS A 468 -2.56 -13.76 6.95
N ALA A 469 -3.48 -12.85 7.25
CA ALA A 469 -3.21 -11.64 8.02
C ALA A 469 -3.04 -11.89 9.52
N VAL A 470 -3.38 -13.08 10.03
CA VAL A 470 -3.15 -13.46 11.43
C VAL A 470 -1.65 -13.44 11.70
N THR A 471 -1.23 -12.58 12.62
CA THR A 471 0.19 -12.36 12.94
C THR A 471 0.78 -13.56 13.67
N GLU A 472 2.11 -13.70 13.65
CA GLU A 472 2.80 -14.77 14.36
C GLU A 472 2.54 -14.68 15.87
N ALA A 473 2.53 -13.49 16.45
CA ALA A 473 2.20 -13.28 17.86
C ALA A 473 0.79 -13.79 18.21
N GLN A 474 -0.18 -13.60 17.33
CA GLN A 474 -1.53 -14.15 17.52
C GLN A 474 -1.51 -15.68 17.39
N ARG A 475 -0.82 -16.24 16.40
CA ARG A 475 -0.72 -17.70 16.18
C ARG A 475 -0.13 -18.43 17.37
N LEU A 476 0.88 -17.85 18.02
CA LEU A 476 1.54 -18.44 19.19
C LEU A 476 0.61 -18.62 20.40
N LEU A 477 -0.47 -17.85 20.49
CA LEU A 477 -1.44 -17.95 21.58
C LEU A 477 -2.68 -18.79 21.25
N LEU A 478 -2.82 -19.25 20.00
CA LEU A 478 -3.93 -20.09 19.58
C LEU A 478 -3.82 -21.50 20.14
N SER A 479 -4.96 -22.07 20.51
CA SER A 479 -5.08 -23.48 20.86
C SER A 479 -4.83 -24.38 19.63
N PRO A 480 -4.46 -25.65 19.82
CA PRO A 480 -4.27 -26.59 18.71
C PRO A 480 -5.51 -26.71 17.80
N VAL A 481 -6.72 -26.60 18.36
CA VAL A 481 -7.97 -26.66 17.58
C VAL A 481 -8.16 -25.41 16.72
N GLN A 482 -7.85 -24.23 17.26
CA GLN A 482 -7.88 -22.97 16.49
C GLN A 482 -6.82 -22.97 15.38
N LEU A 483 -5.61 -23.46 15.66
CA LEU A 483 -4.55 -23.61 14.65
C LEU A 483 -4.97 -24.57 13.53
N THR A 484 -5.64 -25.68 13.87
CA THR A 484 -6.18 -26.62 12.89
C THR A 484 -7.23 -25.94 12.00
N ALA A 485 -8.19 -25.22 12.60
CA ALA A 485 -9.21 -24.48 11.87
C ALA A 485 -8.59 -23.46 10.90
N MET A 486 -7.59 -22.71 11.36
CA MET A 486 -6.87 -21.74 10.53
C MET A 486 -6.07 -22.43 9.41
N SER A 487 -5.41 -23.54 9.69
CA SER A 487 -4.68 -24.34 8.72
C SER A 487 -5.59 -24.85 7.60
N MET A 488 -6.80 -25.30 7.95
CA MET A 488 -7.80 -25.72 6.97
C MET A 488 -8.23 -24.58 6.03
N VAL A 489 -8.35 -23.36 6.53
CA VAL A 489 -8.66 -22.19 5.68
C VAL A 489 -7.51 -21.89 4.72
N LEU A 490 -6.26 -22.00 5.17
CA LEU A 490 -5.08 -21.74 4.35
C LEU A 490 -4.83 -22.83 3.30
N THR A 491 -5.05 -24.11 3.64
CA THR A 491 -4.81 -25.26 2.73
C THR A 491 -5.90 -25.46 1.68
N VAL A 492 -7.14 -25.07 1.96
CA VAL A 492 -8.25 -25.19 0.97
C VAL A 492 -7.97 -24.41 -0.32
N TRP A 493 -7.09 -23.40 -0.27
CA TRP A 493 -6.70 -22.64 -1.46
C TRP A 493 -5.66 -23.40 -2.32
N ASP A 494 -4.72 -24.10 -1.70
CA ASP A 494 -3.60 -24.73 -2.40
C ASP A 494 -3.96 -26.09 -3.06
N ASP A 495 -4.96 -26.82 -2.51
CA ASP A 495 -5.19 -28.24 -2.83
C ASP A 495 -6.40 -28.51 -3.76
N LYS A 496 -7.17 -27.53 -4.18
CA LYS A 496 -8.29 -27.78 -5.09
C LYS A 496 -7.98 -27.30 -6.50
N PRO A 497 -7.83 -28.23 -7.45
CA PRO A 497 -7.93 -27.86 -8.86
C PRO A 497 -9.26 -27.15 -9.05
N VAL A 498 -9.20 -25.97 -9.63
CA VAL A 498 -10.40 -25.16 -9.90
C VAL A 498 -11.22 -25.92 -10.92
N ASP A 499 -12.26 -26.61 -10.46
CA ASP A 499 -13.16 -27.34 -11.35
C ASP A 499 -14.07 -26.34 -12.07
N PHE A 500 -13.67 -25.96 -13.28
CA PHE A 500 -14.39 -25.03 -14.15
C PHE A 500 -15.54 -25.70 -14.94
N ARG A 501 -15.75 -27.00 -14.79
CA ARG A 501 -16.87 -27.72 -15.43
C ARG A 501 -18.18 -27.57 -14.65
N GLY A 502 -18.21 -26.73 -13.62
CA GLY A 502 -19.38 -26.45 -12.82
C GLY A 502 -20.38 -25.55 -13.53
N ASN A 503 -21.63 -25.94 -13.48
CA ASN A 503 -22.88 -25.38 -13.96
C ASN A 503 -22.88 -23.86 -14.25
N SER A 504 -23.39 -23.48 -15.42
CA SER A 504 -23.77 -22.11 -15.74
C SER A 504 -24.75 -21.55 -14.67
N LEU A 505 -24.57 -20.29 -14.29
CA LEU A 505 -25.54 -19.58 -13.46
C LEU A 505 -26.91 -19.63 -14.13
N SER A 506 -27.96 -19.89 -13.35
CA SER A 506 -29.33 -19.78 -13.86
C SER A 506 -29.61 -18.31 -14.25
N PRO A 507 -30.53 -18.06 -15.19
CA PRO A 507 -30.92 -16.69 -15.54
C PRO A 507 -31.37 -15.85 -14.33
N ALA A 508 -31.94 -16.44 -13.30
CA ALA A 508 -32.36 -15.76 -12.07
C ALA A 508 -31.13 -15.34 -11.20
N GLU A 509 -30.12 -16.20 -11.11
CA GLU A 509 -28.86 -15.87 -10.41
C GLU A 509 -28.05 -14.80 -11.17
N MET A 510 -28.12 -14.81 -12.51
CA MET A 510 -27.55 -13.73 -13.33
C MET A 510 -28.26 -12.39 -13.09
N PHE A 511 -29.58 -12.40 -12.95
CA PHE A 511 -30.36 -11.18 -12.66
C PHE A 511 -30.04 -10.60 -11.28
N GLN A 512 -29.82 -11.43 -10.26
CA GLN A 512 -29.37 -10.95 -8.94
C GLN A 512 -27.98 -10.29 -8.98
N VAL A 513 -27.11 -10.69 -9.90
CA VAL A 513 -25.79 -10.07 -10.11
C VAL A 513 -25.91 -8.69 -10.80
N TYR A 514 -27.01 -8.45 -11.55
CA TYR A 514 -27.20 -7.22 -12.32
C TYR A 514 -28.09 -6.15 -11.64
N THR A 515 -28.84 -6.51 -10.59
CA THR A 515 -29.76 -5.59 -9.89
C THR A 515 -29.17 -5.04 -8.58
N ILE A 516 -27.94 -4.60 -8.61
CA ILE A 516 -27.36 -3.88 -7.48
C ILE A 516 -27.63 -2.39 -7.69
N SER A 517 -28.22 -1.74 -6.67
CA SER A 517 -28.59 -0.33 -6.73
C SER A 517 -27.36 0.58 -6.83
N LEU A 518 -27.54 1.79 -7.33
CA LEU A 518 -26.52 2.83 -7.43
C LEU A 518 -25.89 3.21 -6.06
N ASP A 519 -26.51 2.84 -4.95
CA ASP A 519 -26.03 3.10 -3.60
C ASP A 519 -24.85 2.20 -3.19
N ASP A 520 -24.63 1.07 -3.88
CA ASP A 520 -23.51 0.15 -3.62
C ASP A 520 -22.17 0.61 -4.24
N PHE A 521 -22.15 1.76 -4.93
CA PHE A 521 -20.95 2.32 -5.55
C PHE A 521 -19.84 2.73 -4.57
N HIS A 522 -20.15 2.85 -3.29
CA HIS A 522 -19.18 3.24 -2.24
C HIS A 522 -18.26 2.11 -1.78
N LEU A 523 -18.56 0.86 -2.09
CA LEU A 523 -17.87 -0.32 -1.55
C LEU A 523 -16.55 -0.67 -2.26
N CYS A 524 -16.33 -0.20 -3.48
CA CYS A 524 -15.11 -0.48 -4.25
C CYS A 524 -14.20 0.74 -4.41
N GLY A 525 -13.79 1.34 -3.30
CA GLY A 525 -12.74 2.36 -3.31
C GLY A 525 -13.20 3.72 -3.87
N GLY A 526 -13.88 4.49 -3.03
CA GLY A 526 -14.13 5.89 -3.30
C GLY A 526 -12.85 6.71 -3.42
N LEU A 527 -12.32 6.81 -4.61
CA LEU A 527 -11.44 7.88 -5.06
C LEU A 527 -11.80 8.16 -6.53
N GLY A 528 -12.75 9.02 -6.74
CA GLY A 528 -13.11 9.50 -8.06
C GLY A 528 -14.52 10.06 -8.04
N LYS A 529 -14.65 11.39 -8.02
CA LYS A 529 -15.93 12.05 -8.30
C LYS A 529 -16.48 11.50 -9.62
N PRO A 530 -17.78 11.24 -9.72
CA PRO A 530 -18.37 10.91 -11.00
C PRO A 530 -18.21 12.14 -11.92
N PHE A 531 -17.47 12.01 -13.00
CA PHE A 531 -17.61 12.91 -14.15
C PHE A 531 -18.95 12.57 -14.79
N ILE A 532 -19.96 13.37 -14.48
CA ILE A 532 -21.18 13.50 -15.28
C ILE A 532 -20.89 14.61 -16.30
N SER A 533 -20.77 14.24 -17.51
CA SER A 533 -21.25 15.01 -18.67
C SER A 533 -21.45 14.07 -19.85
#